data_5b7c6e0195e9733a6066a1b04662b749
#
_entry.id   5b7c6e0195e9733a6066a1b04662b749
#
_cell.length_a   1.000
_cell.length_b   1.000
_cell.length_c   1.000
_cell.angle_alpha   90.00
_cell.angle_beta   90.00
_cell.angle_gamma   90.00
#
_symmetry.space_group_name_H-M   'P 1'
#
loop_
_entity.id
_entity.type
_entity.pdbx_description
1 polymer ?
#
loop_
_entity_poly.entity_id
_entity_poly.type
_entity_poly.pdbx_seq_one_letter_code
_entity_poly.pdbx_strand_id
1 'polypeptide(L)'
;MSTTGWIVLGVIVVIVLWAITVYNGLVAMRQRVGQAFADIDVQLKQRHDLIPNLVETVKGYAAHERGTLEAVTQARNTAMAAQGPAQQAAAENMLSGALRQLFALSEAYPDLKANANFQQLQAELTDIENKLAAARRFFNNAVQEYNTGIQQFPAALFAGMFGFGPREFFDVGEERKALDQAPQVKF
;
A
#
# COMPACT_ATOMS: atom_id res chain seq x y z
N MET A 1 42.71 38.97 -1.90
CA MET A 1 41.56 38.74 -1.01
C MET A 1 42.09 38.73 0.42
N SER A 2 41.43 39.36 1.34
CA SER A 2 41.81 39.36 2.78
C SER A 2 41.59 37.94 3.35
N THR A 3 42.30 37.62 4.43
CA THR A 3 42.11 36.34 5.18
C THR A 3 40.64 36.14 5.53
N THR A 4 39.92 37.19 5.90
CA THR A 4 38.48 37.17 6.15
C THR A 4 37.66 36.72 4.91
N GLY A 5 38.07 37.14 3.70
CA GLY A 5 37.39 36.74 2.47
C GLY A 5 37.52 35.22 2.19
N TRP A 6 38.67 34.62 2.48
CA TRP A 6 38.85 33.16 2.34
C TRP A 6 38.04 32.37 3.37
N ILE A 7 37.92 32.90 4.61
CA ILE A 7 37.09 32.26 5.67
C ILE A 7 35.63 32.28 5.25
N VAL A 8 35.11 33.42 4.80
CA VAL A 8 33.71 33.54 4.34
C VAL A 8 33.43 32.60 3.18
N LEU A 9 34.33 32.53 2.17
CA LEU A 9 34.20 31.63 1.06
C LEU A 9 34.16 30.17 1.53
N GLY A 10 35.05 29.78 2.44
CA GLY A 10 35.06 28.44 3.00
C GLY A 10 33.75 28.04 3.71
N VAL A 11 33.19 28.95 4.50
CA VAL A 11 31.90 28.77 5.18
C VAL A 11 30.76 28.57 4.16
N ILE A 12 30.72 29.40 3.10
CA ILE A 12 29.70 29.29 2.05
C ILE A 12 29.80 27.93 1.37
N VAL A 13 31.00 27.47 1.01
CA VAL A 13 31.21 26.15 0.39
C VAL A 13 30.70 25.03 1.29
N VAL A 14 31.00 25.07 2.59
CA VAL A 14 30.51 24.06 3.55
C VAL A 14 28.98 24.04 3.62
N ILE A 15 28.34 25.20 3.67
CA ILE A 15 26.88 25.32 3.70
C ILE A 15 26.27 24.75 2.41
N VAL A 16 26.85 25.05 1.25
CA VAL A 16 26.37 24.53 -0.05
C VAL A 16 26.49 23.01 -0.11
N LEU A 17 27.65 22.44 0.25
CA LEU A 17 27.85 21.00 0.27
C LEU A 17 26.89 20.31 1.23
N TRP A 18 26.65 20.89 2.38
CA TRP A 18 25.70 20.40 3.35
C TRP A 18 24.24 20.43 2.81
N ALA A 19 23.82 21.53 2.17
CA ALA A 19 22.50 21.64 1.55
C ALA A 19 22.31 20.59 0.43
N ILE A 20 23.33 20.34 -0.37
CA ILE A 20 23.31 19.27 -1.41
C ILE A 20 23.10 17.90 -0.76
N THR A 21 23.80 17.61 0.35
CA THR A 21 23.66 16.32 1.04
C THR A 21 22.23 16.11 1.57
N VAL A 22 21.65 17.15 2.18
CA VAL A 22 20.27 17.10 2.67
C VAL A 22 19.27 16.93 1.53
N TYR A 23 19.44 17.69 0.43
CA TYR A 23 18.61 17.54 -0.77
C TYR A 23 18.66 16.13 -1.33
N ASN A 24 19.86 15.55 -1.51
CA ASN A 24 20.02 14.19 -2.01
C ASN A 24 19.39 13.17 -1.07
N GLY A 25 19.45 13.37 0.25
CA GLY A 25 18.76 12.55 1.22
C GLY A 25 17.23 12.54 1.04
N LEU A 26 16.63 13.72 0.83
CA LEU A 26 15.19 13.83 0.57
C LEU A 26 14.80 13.18 -0.76
N VAL A 27 15.62 13.33 -1.80
CA VAL A 27 15.40 12.65 -3.10
C VAL A 27 15.42 11.14 -2.90
N ALA A 28 16.40 10.60 -2.16
CA ALA A 28 16.49 9.16 -1.89
C ALA A 28 15.26 8.63 -1.13
N MET A 29 14.80 9.34 -0.10
CA MET A 29 13.58 8.97 0.63
C MET A 29 12.34 9.00 -0.29
N ARG A 30 12.19 10.02 -1.13
CA ARG A 30 11.10 10.11 -2.11
C ARG A 30 11.12 8.94 -3.09
N GLN A 31 12.27 8.53 -3.57
CA GLN A 31 12.40 7.38 -4.46
C GLN A 31 12.07 6.06 -3.75
N ARG A 32 12.44 5.92 -2.48
CA ARG A 32 12.07 4.76 -1.65
C ARG A 32 10.55 4.62 -1.49
N VAL A 33 9.85 5.74 -1.28
CA VAL A 33 8.37 5.74 -1.26
C VAL A 33 7.80 5.25 -2.60
N GLY A 34 8.33 5.75 -3.73
CA GLY A 34 7.89 5.31 -5.06
C GLY A 34 8.14 3.82 -5.31
N GLN A 35 9.30 3.30 -4.91
CA GLN A 35 9.62 1.88 -5.03
C GLN A 35 8.69 1.02 -4.17
N ALA A 36 8.47 1.41 -2.91
CA ALA A 36 7.57 0.69 -2.01
C ALA A 36 6.12 0.66 -2.52
N PHE A 37 5.68 1.71 -3.21
CA PHE A 37 4.37 1.72 -3.85
C PHE A 37 4.30 0.78 -5.05
N ALA A 38 5.34 0.74 -5.88
CA ALA A 38 5.42 -0.20 -7.00
C ALA A 38 5.38 -1.68 -6.52
N ASP A 39 5.96 -1.98 -5.36
CA ASP A 39 5.88 -3.33 -4.77
C ASP A 39 4.42 -3.70 -4.39
N ILE A 40 3.63 -2.73 -3.90
CA ILE A 40 2.18 -2.92 -3.68
C ILE A 40 1.48 -3.19 -5.01
N ASP A 41 1.72 -2.39 -6.04
CA ASP A 41 1.08 -2.53 -7.37
C ASP A 41 1.33 -3.91 -7.98
N VAL A 42 2.53 -4.47 -7.80
CA VAL A 42 2.84 -5.84 -8.25
C VAL A 42 1.94 -6.88 -7.57
N GLN A 43 1.76 -6.78 -6.24
CA GLN A 43 0.92 -7.72 -5.50
C GLN A 43 -0.57 -7.54 -5.82
N LEU A 44 -1.02 -6.29 -5.99
CA LEU A 44 -2.39 -5.99 -6.40
C LEU A 44 -2.69 -6.56 -7.79
N LYS A 45 -1.77 -6.38 -8.74
CA LYS A 45 -1.91 -6.94 -10.08
C LYS A 45 -2.04 -8.47 -10.03
N GLN A 46 -1.17 -9.16 -9.32
CA GLN A 46 -1.25 -10.62 -9.16
C GLN A 46 -2.59 -11.05 -8.56
N ARG A 47 -3.06 -10.35 -7.52
CA ARG A 47 -4.37 -10.58 -6.92
C ARG A 47 -5.51 -10.44 -7.92
N HIS A 48 -5.53 -9.34 -8.68
CA HIS A 48 -6.57 -9.07 -9.68
C HIS A 48 -6.58 -10.09 -10.82
N ASP A 49 -5.41 -10.60 -11.19
CA ASP A 49 -5.26 -11.58 -12.29
C ASP A 49 -5.80 -12.99 -11.88
N LEU A 50 -5.82 -13.33 -10.59
CA LEU A 50 -6.37 -14.60 -10.11
C LEU A 50 -7.91 -14.61 -9.99
N ILE A 51 -8.54 -13.46 -9.79
CA ILE A 51 -9.98 -13.37 -9.50
C ILE A 51 -10.86 -13.92 -10.64
N PRO A 52 -10.62 -13.67 -11.93
CA PRO A 52 -11.42 -14.25 -13.00
C PRO A 52 -11.44 -15.78 -12.96
N ASN A 53 -10.30 -16.42 -12.70
CA ASN A 53 -10.20 -17.87 -12.60
C ASN A 53 -10.98 -18.39 -11.38
N LEU A 54 -10.93 -17.66 -10.26
CA LEU A 54 -11.71 -18.00 -9.08
C LEU A 54 -13.22 -17.92 -9.37
N VAL A 55 -13.67 -16.81 -9.99
CA VAL A 55 -15.08 -16.60 -10.37
C VAL A 55 -15.58 -17.71 -11.30
N GLU A 56 -14.83 -18.06 -12.35
CA GLU A 56 -15.21 -19.13 -13.26
C GLU A 56 -15.22 -20.51 -12.57
N THR A 57 -14.29 -20.79 -11.67
CA THR A 57 -14.28 -22.03 -10.89
C THR A 57 -15.53 -22.13 -10.01
N VAL A 58 -15.87 -21.05 -9.28
CA VAL A 58 -17.05 -21.02 -8.40
C VAL A 58 -18.35 -21.13 -9.22
N LYS A 59 -18.43 -20.45 -10.36
CA LYS A 59 -19.59 -20.48 -11.27
C LYS A 59 -19.93 -21.87 -11.74
N GLY A 60 -18.94 -22.75 -11.93
CA GLY A 60 -19.16 -24.16 -12.29
C GLY A 60 -19.95 -24.95 -11.26
N TYR A 61 -19.94 -24.56 -9.98
CA TYR A 61 -20.59 -25.23 -8.86
C TYR A 61 -21.76 -24.45 -8.25
N ALA A 62 -21.71 -23.13 -8.30
CA ALA A 62 -22.64 -22.22 -7.64
C ALA A 62 -23.20 -21.18 -8.63
N ALA A 63 -23.66 -21.62 -9.83
CA ALA A 63 -24.14 -20.72 -10.89
C ALA A 63 -25.36 -19.88 -10.48
N HIS A 64 -26.10 -20.29 -9.44
CA HIS A 64 -27.26 -19.54 -8.92
C HIS A 64 -26.88 -18.34 -8.05
N GLU A 65 -25.62 -18.27 -7.58
CA GLU A 65 -25.09 -17.24 -6.69
C GLU A 65 -24.57 -16.02 -7.47
N ARG A 66 -25.36 -15.57 -8.45
CA ARG A 66 -24.97 -14.49 -9.37
C ARG A 66 -24.60 -13.21 -8.64
N GLY A 67 -25.33 -12.84 -7.59
CA GLY A 67 -25.07 -11.61 -6.83
C GLY A 67 -23.69 -11.58 -6.19
N THR A 68 -23.23 -12.69 -5.60
CA THR A 68 -21.88 -12.79 -5.01
C THR A 68 -20.78 -12.74 -6.06
N LEU A 69 -20.98 -13.44 -7.21
CA LEU A 69 -20.01 -13.44 -8.31
C LEU A 69 -19.91 -12.07 -8.99
N GLU A 70 -21.03 -11.38 -9.19
CA GLU A 70 -21.07 -10.03 -9.73
C GLU A 70 -20.42 -9.03 -8.77
N ALA A 71 -20.67 -9.15 -7.46
CA ALA A 71 -20.06 -8.28 -6.44
C ALA A 71 -18.53 -8.37 -6.45
N VAL A 72 -17.97 -9.59 -6.54
CA VAL A 72 -16.52 -9.79 -6.64
C VAL A 72 -15.95 -9.19 -7.93
N THR A 73 -16.62 -9.42 -9.06
CA THR A 73 -16.19 -8.87 -10.36
C THR A 73 -16.23 -7.35 -10.36
N GLN A 74 -17.28 -6.75 -9.81
CA GLN A 74 -17.41 -5.29 -9.72
C GLN A 74 -16.38 -4.69 -8.77
N ALA A 75 -16.17 -5.29 -7.59
CA ALA A 75 -15.15 -4.84 -6.64
C ALA A 75 -13.74 -4.90 -7.25
N ARG A 76 -13.42 -5.97 -8.01
CA ARG A 76 -12.18 -6.07 -8.78
C ARG A 76 -12.04 -4.93 -9.78
N ASN A 77 -13.07 -4.65 -10.58
CA ASN A 77 -13.02 -3.59 -11.58
C ASN A 77 -12.84 -2.20 -10.93
N THR A 78 -13.49 -1.97 -9.79
CA THR A 78 -13.31 -0.73 -8.99
C THR A 78 -11.87 -0.63 -8.47
N ALA A 79 -11.30 -1.73 -7.96
CA ALA A 79 -9.93 -1.76 -7.48
C ALA A 79 -8.91 -1.50 -8.60
N MET A 80 -9.12 -2.07 -9.78
CA MET A 80 -8.26 -1.81 -10.95
C MET A 80 -8.33 -0.36 -11.47
N ALA A 81 -9.43 0.33 -11.26
CA ALA A 81 -9.62 1.73 -11.68
C ALA A 81 -9.12 2.74 -10.64
N ALA A 82 -8.88 2.31 -9.40
CA ALA A 82 -8.45 3.18 -8.31
C ALA A 82 -7.05 3.74 -8.53
N GLN A 83 -6.86 5.02 -8.23
CA GLN A 83 -5.59 5.71 -8.40
C GLN A 83 -5.09 6.29 -7.09
N GLY A 84 -3.81 6.06 -6.82
CA GLY A 84 -3.14 6.53 -5.61
C GLY A 84 -3.45 5.71 -4.35
N PRO A 85 -2.66 5.90 -3.29
CA PRO A 85 -2.67 5.00 -2.13
C PRO A 85 -4.01 4.93 -1.41
N ALA A 86 -4.67 6.08 -1.19
CA ALA A 86 -5.92 6.14 -0.44
C ALA A 86 -7.10 5.49 -1.18
N GLN A 87 -7.24 5.75 -2.49
CA GLN A 87 -8.32 5.15 -3.29
C GLN A 87 -8.10 3.65 -3.48
N GLN A 88 -6.86 3.22 -3.73
CA GLN A 88 -6.52 1.81 -3.83
C GLN A 88 -6.81 1.09 -2.51
N ALA A 89 -6.43 1.66 -1.36
CA ALA A 89 -6.72 1.06 -0.06
C ALA A 89 -8.22 0.85 0.17
N ALA A 90 -9.04 1.85 -0.14
CA ALA A 90 -10.50 1.76 0.01
C ALA A 90 -11.11 0.69 -0.94
N ALA A 91 -10.70 0.68 -2.21
CA ALA A 91 -11.20 -0.28 -3.19
C ALA A 91 -10.77 -1.72 -2.89
N GLU A 92 -9.53 -1.92 -2.42
CA GLU A 92 -9.03 -3.23 -2.00
C GLU A 92 -9.73 -3.77 -0.75
N ASN A 93 -10.14 -2.90 0.18
CA ASN A 93 -10.97 -3.31 1.32
C ASN A 93 -12.35 -3.81 0.86
N MET A 94 -12.95 -3.16 -0.14
CA MET A 94 -14.21 -3.64 -0.74
C MET A 94 -14.02 -5.01 -1.40
N LEU A 95 -12.94 -5.19 -2.16
CA LEU A 95 -12.62 -6.45 -2.82
C LEU A 95 -12.37 -7.57 -1.78
N SER A 96 -11.63 -7.27 -0.70
CA SER A 96 -11.42 -8.23 0.40
C SER A 96 -12.73 -8.63 1.07
N GLY A 97 -13.68 -7.70 1.21
CA GLY A 97 -15.03 -7.98 1.71
C GLY A 97 -15.80 -8.94 0.79
N ALA A 98 -15.80 -8.66 -0.52
CA ALA A 98 -16.47 -9.50 -1.52
C ALA A 98 -15.85 -10.92 -1.61
N LEU A 99 -14.53 -11.02 -1.56
CA LEU A 99 -13.84 -12.32 -1.53
C LEU A 99 -14.14 -13.13 -0.27
N ARG A 100 -14.23 -12.50 0.91
CA ARG A 100 -14.66 -13.18 2.14
C ARG A 100 -16.07 -13.76 2.03
N GLN A 101 -17.00 -13.03 1.41
CA GLN A 101 -18.35 -13.54 1.16
C GLN A 101 -18.34 -14.73 0.21
N LEU A 102 -17.54 -14.68 -0.86
CA LEU A 102 -17.39 -15.79 -1.81
C LEU A 102 -16.78 -17.04 -1.14
N PHE A 103 -15.78 -16.90 -0.28
CA PHE A 103 -15.21 -18.00 0.46
C PHE A 103 -16.19 -18.56 1.50
N ALA A 104 -16.95 -17.71 2.18
CA ALA A 104 -18.01 -18.15 3.09
C ALA A 104 -19.11 -18.95 2.35
N LEU A 105 -19.44 -18.53 1.12
CA LEU A 105 -20.37 -19.25 0.27
C LEU A 105 -19.88 -20.67 -0.06
N SER A 106 -18.59 -20.88 -0.27
CA SER A 106 -18.02 -22.18 -0.58
C SER A 106 -18.28 -23.24 0.50
N GLU A 107 -18.53 -22.85 1.74
CA GLU A 107 -18.89 -23.75 2.83
C GLU A 107 -20.25 -24.44 2.61
N ALA A 108 -21.15 -23.82 1.85
CA ALA A 108 -22.44 -24.40 1.47
C ALA A 108 -22.36 -25.34 0.26
N TYR A 109 -21.22 -25.40 -0.41
CA TYR A 109 -20.99 -26.21 -1.62
C TYR A 109 -19.80 -27.17 -1.42
N PRO A 110 -20.01 -28.37 -0.83
CA PRO A 110 -18.92 -29.30 -0.51
C PRO A 110 -18.05 -29.70 -1.70
N ASP A 111 -18.66 -29.86 -2.89
CA ASP A 111 -17.96 -30.23 -4.12
C ASP A 111 -17.01 -29.10 -4.59
N LEU A 112 -17.42 -27.85 -4.46
CA LEU A 112 -16.57 -26.69 -4.72
C LEU A 112 -15.41 -26.65 -3.72
N LYS A 113 -15.70 -26.82 -2.45
CA LYS A 113 -14.69 -26.80 -1.37
C LYS A 113 -13.65 -27.92 -1.56
N ALA A 114 -14.05 -29.07 -2.10
CA ALA A 114 -13.18 -30.21 -2.41
C ALA A 114 -12.41 -30.03 -3.74
N ASN A 115 -12.76 -29.05 -4.56
CA ASN A 115 -12.12 -28.85 -5.85
C ASN A 115 -10.68 -28.37 -5.69
N ALA A 116 -9.72 -29.09 -6.30
CA ALA A 116 -8.30 -28.79 -6.16
C ALA A 116 -7.91 -27.41 -6.70
N ASN A 117 -8.51 -26.97 -7.82
CA ASN A 117 -8.23 -25.64 -8.39
C ASN A 117 -8.74 -24.54 -7.47
N PHE A 118 -9.92 -24.71 -6.85
CA PHE A 118 -10.45 -23.75 -5.89
C PHE A 118 -9.54 -23.62 -4.67
N GLN A 119 -9.09 -24.74 -4.10
CA GLN A 119 -8.17 -24.76 -2.96
C GLN A 119 -6.83 -24.10 -3.30
N GLN A 120 -6.29 -24.37 -4.49
CA GLN A 120 -5.06 -23.73 -4.95
C GLN A 120 -5.22 -22.23 -5.09
N LEU A 121 -6.29 -21.75 -5.75
CA LEU A 121 -6.56 -20.30 -5.90
C LEU A 121 -6.76 -19.62 -4.56
N GLN A 122 -7.43 -20.27 -3.61
CA GLN A 122 -7.60 -19.76 -2.25
C GLN A 122 -6.26 -19.62 -1.51
N ALA A 123 -5.38 -20.64 -1.64
CA ALA A 123 -4.05 -20.61 -1.05
C ALA A 123 -3.17 -19.51 -1.66
N GLU A 124 -3.19 -19.35 -2.99
CA GLU A 124 -2.46 -18.30 -3.70
C GLU A 124 -2.95 -16.90 -3.29
N LEU A 125 -4.26 -16.67 -3.20
CA LEU A 125 -4.84 -15.41 -2.74
C LEU A 125 -4.47 -15.10 -1.29
N THR A 126 -4.42 -16.12 -0.43
CA THR A 126 -3.98 -15.97 0.97
C THR A 126 -2.50 -15.57 1.05
N ASP A 127 -1.63 -16.18 0.22
CA ASP A 127 -0.21 -15.84 0.14
C ASP A 127 -0.01 -14.40 -0.35
N ILE A 128 -0.74 -14.00 -1.39
CA ILE A 128 -0.72 -12.62 -1.91
C ILE A 128 -1.20 -11.63 -0.84
N GLU A 129 -2.24 -11.94 -0.07
CA GLU A 129 -2.73 -11.08 1.02
C GLU A 129 -1.65 -10.86 2.09
N ASN A 130 -0.91 -11.91 2.45
CA ASN A 130 0.21 -11.81 3.40
C ASN A 130 1.36 -10.95 2.84
N LYS A 131 1.70 -11.13 1.56
CA LYS A 131 2.71 -10.30 0.87
C LYS A 131 2.27 -8.85 0.78
N LEU A 132 1.00 -8.63 0.46
CA LEU A 132 0.41 -7.29 0.37
C LEU A 132 0.41 -6.58 1.73
N ALA A 133 0.07 -7.29 2.82
CA ALA A 133 0.15 -6.75 4.17
C ALA A 133 1.58 -6.34 4.56
N ALA A 134 2.59 -7.10 4.14
CA ALA A 134 4.00 -6.75 4.34
C ALA A 134 4.41 -5.53 3.51
N ALA A 135 4.02 -5.48 2.22
CA ALA A 135 4.31 -4.38 1.31
C ALA A 135 3.66 -3.06 1.79
N ARG A 136 2.41 -3.11 2.27
CA ARG A 136 1.70 -1.95 2.85
C ARG A 136 2.43 -1.39 4.07
N ARG A 137 2.89 -2.26 5.00
CA ARG A 137 3.68 -1.82 6.16
C ARG A 137 4.98 -1.16 5.74
N PHE A 138 5.69 -1.74 4.77
CA PHE A 138 6.92 -1.17 4.25
C PHE A 138 6.68 0.20 3.59
N PHE A 139 5.63 0.32 2.77
CA PHE A 139 5.24 1.58 2.15
C PHE A 139 4.91 2.66 3.19
N ASN A 140 4.07 2.34 4.18
CA ASN A 140 3.70 3.28 5.22
C ASN A 140 4.91 3.73 6.06
N ASN A 141 5.85 2.84 6.34
CA ASN A 141 7.11 3.20 6.99
C ASN A 141 7.95 4.15 6.13
N ALA A 142 8.07 3.90 4.83
CA ALA A 142 8.78 4.76 3.90
C ALA A 142 8.11 6.16 3.79
N VAL A 143 6.78 6.21 3.75
CA VAL A 143 6.01 7.47 3.79
C VAL A 143 6.25 8.23 5.09
N GLN A 144 6.23 7.53 6.23
CA GLN A 144 6.50 8.15 7.54
C GLN A 144 7.91 8.73 7.59
N GLU A 145 8.93 7.98 7.16
CA GLU A 145 10.32 8.42 7.10
C GLU A 145 10.46 9.68 6.23
N TYR A 146 9.87 9.66 5.03
CA TYR A 146 9.89 10.79 4.11
C TYR A 146 9.15 12.01 4.67
N ASN A 147 7.93 11.83 5.19
CA ASN A 147 7.13 12.93 5.74
C ASN A 147 7.80 13.55 6.97
N THR A 148 8.49 12.76 7.78
CA THR A 148 9.31 13.22 8.89
C THR A 148 10.53 14.00 8.37
N GLY A 149 11.23 13.43 7.36
CA GLY A 149 12.43 14.04 6.78
C GLY A 149 12.19 15.44 6.20
N ILE A 150 11.06 15.68 5.53
CA ILE A 150 10.72 17.01 4.99
C ILE A 150 10.34 18.03 6.08
N GLN A 151 9.97 17.59 7.28
CA GLN A 151 9.58 18.43 8.41
C GLN A 151 10.73 18.69 9.39
N GLN A 152 11.78 17.89 9.37
CA GLN A 152 12.95 18.07 10.24
C GLN A 152 13.85 19.20 9.76
N PHE A 153 14.47 19.89 10.71
CA PHE A 153 15.53 20.86 10.41
C PHE A 153 16.78 20.08 9.94
N PRO A 154 17.48 20.53 8.90
CA PRO A 154 17.31 21.78 8.15
C PRO A 154 16.41 21.69 6.91
N ALA A 155 15.99 20.51 6.52
CA ALA A 155 15.20 20.26 5.30
C ALA A 155 13.90 21.08 5.27
N ALA A 156 13.26 21.27 6.42
CA ALA A 156 12.02 22.06 6.55
C ALA A 156 12.12 23.49 6.02
N LEU A 157 13.32 24.07 6.00
CA LEU A 157 13.53 25.45 5.50
C LEU A 157 13.36 25.58 3.99
N PHE A 158 13.63 24.50 3.23
CA PHE A 158 13.65 24.56 1.77
C PHE A 158 12.90 23.43 1.08
N ALA A 159 12.40 22.44 1.82
CA ALA A 159 11.67 21.31 1.23
C ALA A 159 10.54 21.78 0.31
N GLY A 160 9.72 22.74 0.75
CA GLY A 160 8.63 23.31 -0.04
C GLY A 160 9.10 24.01 -1.31
N MET A 161 10.24 24.71 -1.27
CA MET A 161 10.80 25.40 -2.43
C MET A 161 11.25 24.44 -3.53
N PHE A 162 11.67 23.22 -3.17
CA PHE A 162 12.09 22.17 -4.09
C PHE A 162 10.97 21.15 -4.41
N GLY A 163 9.74 21.45 -4.04
CA GLY A 163 8.58 20.59 -4.36
C GLY A 163 8.53 19.28 -3.58
N PHE A 164 9.14 19.22 -2.39
CA PHE A 164 8.98 18.11 -1.47
C PHE A 164 7.75 18.35 -0.59
N GLY A 165 6.60 17.82 -1.02
CA GLY A 165 5.35 17.85 -0.25
C GLY A 165 5.09 16.51 0.44
N PRO A 166 4.21 16.48 1.46
CA PRO A 166 3.86 15.25 2.17
C PRO A 166 3.22 14.21 1.24
N ARG A 167 3.43 12.93 1.56
CA ARG A 167 2.85 11.79 0.85
C ARG A 167 1.76 11.15 1.69
N GLU A 168 0.75 10.62 1.03
CA GLU A 168 -0.37 9.93 1.65
C GLU A 168 0.02 8.51 2.02
N PHE A 169 -0.55 8.02 3.12
CA PHE A 169 -0.41 6.63 3.56
C PHE A 169 -1.36 5.72 2.79
N PHE A 170 -1.01 4.45 2.69
CA PHE A 170 -1.93 3.40 2.30
C PHE A 170 -2.77 3.02 3.53
N ASP A 171 -3.90 3.70 3.70
CA ASP A 171 -4.74 3.56 4.88
C ASP A 171 -5.72 2.40 4.71
N VAL A 172 -5.67 1.44 5.60
CA VAL A 172 -6.57 0.29 5.66
C VAL A 172 -7.81 0.54 6.56
N GLY A 173 -8.08 1.79 6.91
CA GLY A 173 -9.33 2.24 7.54
C GLY A 173 -9.64 1.62 8.90
N GLU A 174 -10.12 0.39 8.95
CA GLU A 174 -10.58 -0.24 10.20
C GLU A 174 -9.44 -0.72 11.11
N GLU A 175 -8.30 -1.14 10.58
CA GLU A 175 -7.15 -1.57 11.39
C GLU A 175 -6.58 -0.40 12.21
N ARG A 176 -6.64 0.82 11.69
CA ARG A 176 -6.20 2.01 12.43
C ARG A 176 -7.10 2.31 13.61
N LYS A 177 -8.43 2.16 13.45
CA LYS A 177 -9.39 2.34 14.55
C LYS A 177 -9.23 1.27 15.63
N ALA A 178 -8.83 0.05 15.27
CA ALA A 178 -8.54 -1.02 16.23
C ALA A 178 -7.23 -0.77 17.00
N LEU A 179 -6.23 -0.14 16.38
CA LEU A 179 -4.96 0.24 17.01
C LEU A 179 -5.11 1.48 17.91
N ASP A 180 -6.03 2.38 17.60
CA ASP A 180 -6.35 3.56 18.42
C ASP A 180 -7.17 3.22 19.67
N GLN A 181 -7.78 2.02 19.74
CA GLN A 181 -8.45 1.52 20.94
C GLN A 181 -7.43 0.77 21.81
N ALA A 182 -7.00 1.42 22.87
CA ALA A 182 -6.17 0.76 23.89
C ALA A 182 -6.87 -0.53 24.38
N PRO A 183 -6.16 -1.67 24.49
CA PRO A 183 -6.74 -2.91 24.98
C PRO A 183 -7.33 -2.69 26.38
N GLN A 184 -8.64 -2.92 26.52
CA GLN A 184 -9.28 -2.86 27.83
C GLN A 184 -8.79 -4.05 28.66
N VAL A 185 -7.86 -3.78 29.57
CA VAL A 185 -7.45 -4.76 30.58
C VAL A 185 -8.57 -4.83 31.61
N LYS A 186 -9.38 -5.89 31.57
CA LYS A 186 -10.30 -6.24 32.66
C LYS A 186 -9.49 -7.06 33.65
N PHE A 187 -9.35 -6.52 34.87
CA PHE A 187 -8.89 -7.24 36.05
C PHE A 187 -10.03 -8.05 36.65
#